data_c6c65baa6092b1585aa8b2c6beb43cb1
#
_entry.id   c6c65baa6092b1585aa8b2c6beb43cb1
#
_cell.length_a   1.000
_cell.length_b   1.000
_cell.length_c   1.000
_cell.angle_alpha   90.00
_cell.angle_beta   90.00
_cell.angle_gamma   90.00
#
_symmetry.space_group_name_H-M   'P 1'
#
loop_
_entity.id
_entity.type
_entity.pdbx_description
1 polymer ?
#
loop_
_entity_poly.entity_id
_entity_poly.type
_entity_poly.pdbx_seq_one_letter_code
_entity_poly.pdbx_strand_id
1 'polypeptide(L)'
;MLANYLVKDRVAYITINRPDKRNALNASLVSDLSTLFDKAENDVQVKIIILNAEGDVFSAGADLDYLKQLQSNSFEANLKDSNLLKNLFQKIYTHPKIVIAQVQGHAIAGGCGLATVCDFVFSTPESKFGYTEVKIGFIPAIVSIFCIRKIGEGQTKQLLFTGELISADKAKEINLINYVVEKDKIEQEVLAFANKLCISASTQSLALTKQLITNVQDIPLAEALDYAAEMNAHARSTEDCKKGIEAFLNKNQIKW
;
A
#
# COMPACT_ATOMS: atom_id res chain seq x y z
N MET A 1 -13.29 -16.87 -1.08
CA MET A 1 -12.60 -15.58 -0.98
C MET A 1 -11.84 -15.34 -2.28
N LEU A 2 -11.82 -14.11 -2.73
CA LEU A 2 -11.07 -13.67 -3.94
C LEU A 2 -9.63 -13.25 -3.62
N ALA A 3 -9.22 -13.45 -2.37
CA ALA A 3 -7.85 -13.25 -1.92
C ALA A 3 -7.47 -14.34 -0.91
N ASN A 4 -6.18 -14.69 -0.88
CA ASN A 4 -5.60 -15.70 0.01
C ASN A 4 -4.76 -15.03 1.10
N TYR A 5 -4.57 -15.73 2.23
CA TYR A 5 -3.75 -15.28 3.36
C TYR A 5 -2.83 -16.40 3.83
N LEU A 6 -1.55 -16.11 3.89
CA LEU A 6 -0.52 -17.02 4.40
C LEU A 6 0.45 -16.24 5.29
N VAL A 7 0.87 -16.83 6.41
CA VAL A 7 1.94 -16.26 7.25
C VAL A 7 3.15 -17.20 7.23
N LYS A 8 4.31 -16.63 6.97
CA LYS A 8 5.60 -17.34 7.01
C LYS A 8 6.67 -16.37 7.52
N ASP A 9 7.45 -16.81 8.49
CA ASP A 9 8.63 -16.07 8.99
C ASP A 9 8.34 -14.60 9.33
N ARG A 10 7.23 -14.32 10.05
CA ARG A 10 6.75 -12.99 10.45
C ARG A 10 6.25 -12.12 9.29
N VAL A 11 6.12 -12.66 8.09
CA VAL A 11 5.61 -11.99 6.92
C VAL A 11 4.23 -12.56 6.57
N ALA A 12 3.21 -11.72 6.50
CA ALA A 12 1.90 -12.09 5.96
C ALA A 12 1.87 -11.81 4.46
N TYR A 13 1.44 -12.79 3.70
CA TYR A 13 1.14 -12.67 2.28
C TYR A 13 -0.37 -12.54 2.11
N ILE A 14 -0.79 -11.41 1.54
CA ILE A 14 -2.15 -11.19 1.09
C ILE A 14 -2.12 -11.23 -0.43
N THR A 15 -2.63 -12.31 -1.00
CA THR A 15 -2.54 -12.58 -2.44
C THR A 15 -3.90 -12.42 -3.09
N ILE A 16 -4.04 -11.46 -3.99
CA ILE A 16 -5.25 -11.31 -4.81
C ILE A 16 -5.31 -12.52 -5.75
N ASN A 17 -6.44 -13.23 -5.75
CA ASN A 17 -6.61 -14.46 -6.53
C ASN A 17 -7.87 -14.41 -7.38
N ARG A 18 -7.80 -13.58 -8.45
CA ARG A 18 -8.85 -13.43 -9.45
C ARG A 18 -8.23 -13.23 -10.85
N PRO A 19 -7.28 -14.11 -11.27
CA PRO A 19 -6.49 -13.92 -12.50
C PRO A 19 -7.35 -13.96 -13.77
N ASP A 20 -8.45 -14.72 -13.79
CA ASP A 20 -9.43 -14.81 -14.87
C ASP A 20 -10.09 -13.46 -15.20
N LYS A 21 -10.20 -12.57 -14.24
CA LYS A 21 -10.67 -11.18 -14.36
C LYS A 21 -9.55 -10.15 -14.23
N ARG A 22 -8.28 -10.54 -14.47
CA ARG A 22 -7.10 -9.68 -14.33
C ARG A 22 -7.03 -8.97 -12.97
N ASN A 23 -7.46 -9.65 -11.92
CA ASN A 23 -7.49 -9.14 -10.55
C ASN A 23 -8.25 -7.80 -10.41
N ALA A 24 -9.28 -7.60 -11.23
CA ALA A 24 -10.11 -6.40 -11.19
C ALA A 24 -10.91 -6.31 -9.89
N LEU A 25 -11.01 -5.08 -9.38
CA LEU A 25 -11.66 -4.76 -8.11
C LEU A 25 -13.18 -4.75 -8.25
N ASN A 26 -13.83 -5.40 -7.32
CA ASN A 26 -15.27 -5.31 -7.06
C ASN A 26 -15.53 -5.32 -5.56
N ALA A 27 -16.75 -5.09 -5.12
CA ALA A 27 -17.11 -5.01 -3.70
C ALA A 27 -16.68 -6.25 -2.91
N SER A 28 -16.79 -7.45 -3.47
CA SER A 28 -16.40 -8.71 -2.81
C SER A 28 -14.91 -8.79 -2.56
N LEU A 29 -14.07 -8.48 -3.58
CA LEU A 29 -12.61 -8.46 -3.42
C LEU A 29 -12.15 -7.37 -2.44
N VAL A 30 -12.76 -6.18 -2.51
CA VAL A 30 -12.47 -5.07 -1.58
C VAL A 30 -12.79 -5.47 -0.13
N SER A 31 -13.93 -6.16 0.09
CA SER A 31 -14.32 -6.68 1.40
C SER A 31 -13.37 -7.79 1.89
N ASP A 32 -13.01 -8.73 1.02
CA ASP A 32 -12.06 -9.81 1.33
C ASP A 32 -10.71 -9.23 1.75
N LEU A 33 -10.16 -8.30 0.96
CA LEU A 33 -8.90 -7.61 1.28
C LEU A 33 -8.99 -6.88 2.63
N SER A 34 -10.06 -6.12 2.87
CA SER A 34 -10.25 -5.42 4.14
C SER A 34 -10.20 -6.38 5.33
N THR A 35 -10.89 -7.52 5.23
CA THR A 35 -10.90 -8.58 6.26
C THR A 35 -9.50 -9.18 6.48
N LEU A 36 -8.73 -9.39 5.41
CA LEU A 36 -7.38 -9.95 5.52
C LEU A 36 -6.38 -8.96 6.11
N PHE A 37 -6.53 -7.66 5.84
CA PHE A 37 -5.74 -6.63 6.51
C PHE A 37 -6.08 -6.54 8.01
N ASP A 38 -7.36 -6.64 8.41
CA ASP A 38 -7.75 -6.71 9.82
C ASP A 38 -7.15 -7.96 10.50
N LYS A 39 -7.17 -9.10 9.82
CA LYS A 39 -6.54 -10.31 10.32
C LYS A 39 -5.04 -10.12 10.52
N ALA A 40 -4.34 -9.53 9.53
CA ALA A 40 -2.91 -9.25 9.62
C ALA A 40 -2.57 -8.25 10.73
N GLU A 41 -3.43 -7.24 10.96
CA GLU A 41 -3.26 -6.27 12.05
C GLU A 41 -3.25 -6.94 13.42
N ASN A 42 -4.22 -7.83 13.65
CA ASN A 42 -4.40 -8.52 14.93
C ASN A 42 -3.46 -9.72 15.16
N ASP A 43 -2.74 -10.17 14.14
CA ASP A 43 -1.82 -11.31 14.25
C ASP A 43 -0.46 -10.84 14.81
N VAL A 44 -0.20 -11.16 16.09
CA VAL A 44 1.04 -10.79 16.79
C VAL A 44 2.30 -11.41 16.16
N GLN A 45 2.17 -12.48 15.38
CA GLN A 45 3.29 -13.09 14.69
C GLN A 45 3.70 -12.32 13.44
N VAL A 46 2.81 -11.49 12.88
CA VAL A 46 3.05 -10.73 11.67
C VAL A 46 3.71 -9.40 11.99
N LYS A 47 4.77 -9.09 11.28
CA LYS A 47 5.47 -7.80 11.34
C LYS A 47 5.39 -7.02 10.03
N ILE A 48 5.49 -7.71 8.90
CA ILE A 48 5.45 -7.12 7.56
C ILE A 48 4.33 -7.79 6.76
N ILE A 49 3.69 -7.04 5.88
CA ILE A 49 2.68 -7.54 4.95
C ILE A 49 3.21 -7.39 3.53
N ILE A 50 3.11 -8.43 2.72
CA ILE A 50 3.32 -8.40 1.28
C ILE A 50 1.95 -8.55 0.62
N LEU A 51 1.56 -7.54 -0.14
CA LEU A 51 0.39 -7.57 -1.00
C LEU A 51 0.84 -7.91 -2.42
N ASN A 52 0.42 -9.05 -2.94
CA ASN A 52 0.72 -9.53 -4.28
C ASN A 52 -0.52 -10.06 -4.99
N ALA A 53 -0.38 -10.59 -6.19
CA ALA A 53 -1.50 -11.10 -6.96
C ALA A 53 -1.10 -12.32 -7.79
N GLU A 54 -2.05 -13.22 -8.03
CA GLU A 54 -1.88 -14.37 -8.93
C GLU A 54 -1.96 -13.94 -10.40
N GLY A 55 -1.23 -14.64 -11.26
CA GLY A 55 -1.22 -14.43 -12.71
C GLY A 55 -0.34 -13.25 -13.15
N ASP A 56 -0.53 -12.81 -14.39
CA ASP A 56 0.37 -11.86 -15.07
C ASP A 56 0.01 -10.38 -14.85
N VAL A 57 -1.07 -10.09 -14.15
CA VAL A 57 -1.53 -8.71 -13.88
C VAL A 57 -1.71 -8.52 -12.38
N PHE A 58 -1.15 -7.46 -11.83
CA PHE A 58 -1.39 -7.12 -10.43
C PHE A 58 -2.85 -6.75 -10.21
N SER A 59 -3.36 -5.76 -10.93
CA SER A 59 -4.79 -5.46 -10.98
C SER A 59 -5.10 -4.52 -12.15
N ALA A 60 -6.14 -4.85 -12.91
CA ALA A 60 -6.62 -4.05 -14.04
C ALA A 60 -7.56 -2.89 -13.64
N GLY A 61 -7.74 -2.65 -12.34
CA GLY A 61 -8.66 -1.62 -11.83
C GLY A 61 -10.07 -2.15 -11.59
N ALA A 62 -11.08 -1.35 -11.85
CA ALA A 62 -12.46 -1.75 -11.61
C ALA A 62 -12.93 -2.85 -12.59
N ASP A 63 -13.71 -3.80 -12.08
CA ASP A 63 -14.37 -4.82 -12.90
C ASP A 63 -15.42 -4.17 -13.82
N LEU A 64 -15.32 -4.44 -15.13
CA LEU A 64 -16.23 -3.84 -16.13
C LEU A 64 -17.68 -4.21 -15.94
N ASP A 65 -17.97 -5.45 -15.56
CA ASP A 65 -19.34 -5.89 -15.29
C ASP A 65 -19.88 -5.18 -14.05
N TYR A 66 -19.02 -4.99 -13.06
CA TYR A 66 -19.34 -4.23 -11.85
C TYR A 66 -19.60 -2.74 -12.16
N LEU A 67 -18.79 -2.11 -13.01
CA LEU A 67 -19.02 -0.71 -13.45
C LEU A 67 -20.37 -0.54 -14.14
N LYS A 68 -20.81 -1.52 -14.98
CA LYS A 68 -22.14 -1.50 -15.59
C LYS A 68 -23.25 -1.54 -14.54
N GLN A 69 -23.10 -2.36 -13.52
CA GLN A 69 -24.06 -2.45 -12.41
C GLN A 69 -24.13 -1.11 -11.65
N LEU A 70 -23.00 -0.45 -11.38
CA LEU A 70 -22.96 0.82 -10.68
C LEU A 70 -23.69 1.95 -11.42
N GLN A 71 -23.79 1.90 -12.74
CA GLN A 71 -24.53 2.91 -13.54
C GLN A 71 -26.01 2.95 -13.24
N SER A 72 -26.62 1.85 -12.80
CA SER A 72 -28.04 1.72 -12.45
C SER A 72 -28.34 1.99 -10.97
N ASN A 73 -27.33 2.19 -10.16
CA ASN A 73 -27.46 2.40 -8.72
C ASN A 73 -27.92 3.83 -8.38
N SER A 74 -28.57 3.98 -7.21
CA SER A 74 -28.78 5.32 -6.63
C SER A 74 -27.46 5.95 -6.19
N PHE A 75 -27.48 7.27 -5.96
CA PHE A 75 -26.35 8.00 -5.39
C PHE A 75 -25.87 7.38 -4.07
N GLU A 76 -26.79 7.02 -3.17
CA GLU A 76 -26.49 6.45 -1.86
C GLU A 76 -25.82 5.08 -1.99
N ALA A 77 -26.27 4.26 -2.94
CA ALA A 77 -25.65 2.96 -3.22
C ALA A 77 -24.22 3.12 -3.77
N ASN A 78 -24.02 4.06 -4.70
CA ASN A 78 -22.70 4.38 -5.23
C ASN A 78 -21.76 5.00 -4.18
N LEU A 79 -22.30 5.85 -3.28
CA LEU A 79 -21.53 6.42 -2.17
C LEU A 79 -21.09 5.32 -1.19
N LYS A 80 -21.98 4.35 -0.89
CA LYS A 80 -21.64 3.19 -0.05
C LYS A 80 -20.52 2.37 -0.67
N ASP A 81 -20.56 2.12 -1.97
CA ASP A 81 -19.53 1.41 -2.71
C ASP A 81 -18.18 2.15 -2.67
N SER A 82 -18.19 3.46 -2.98
CA SER A 82 -16.99 4.30 -2.92
C SER A 82 -16.39 4.32 -1.51
N ASN A 83 -17.23 4.31 -0.47
CA ASN A 83 -16.76 4.23 0.92
C ASN A 83 -16.08 2.88 1.24
N LEU A 84 -16.50 1.76 0.64
CA LEU A 84 -15.79 0.48 0.82
C LEU A 84 -14.35 0.58 0.29
N LEU A 85 -14.17 1.10 -0.92
CA LEU A 85 -12.85 1.27 -1.51
C LEU A 85 -12.00 2.29 -0.72
N LYS A 86 -12.59 3.43 -0.36
CA LYS A 86 -11.93 4.46 0.47
C LYS A 86 -11.43 3.85 1.78
N ASN A 87 -12.27 3.08 2.47
CA ASN A 87 -11.92 2.50 3.77
C ASN A 87 -10.78 1.46 3.63
N LEU A 88 -10.78 0.64 2.56
CA LEU A 88 -9.68 -0.27 2.29
C LEU A 88 -8.36 0.49 2.06
N PHE A 89 -8.37 1.52 1.21
CA PHE A 89 -7.17 2.28 0.90
C PHE A 89 -6.63 3.02 2.14
N GLN A 90 -7.53 3.64 2.90
CA GLN A 90 -7.17 4.27 4.17
C GLN A 90 -6.57 3.25 5.15
N LYS A 91 -7.20 2.07 5.30
CA LYS A 91 -6.71 0.98 6.15
C LYS A 91 -5.29 0.55 5.79
N ILE A 92 -4.98 0.37 4.50
CA ILE A 92 -3.63 0.01 4.04
C ILE A 92 -2.63 1.13 4.33
N TYR A 93 -3.02 2.37 4.00
CA TYR A 93 -2.18 3.55 4.15
C TYR A 93 -1.82 3.84 5.62
N THR A 94 -2.79 3.66 6.54
CA THR A 94 -2.60 3.90 7.98
C THR A 94 -2.27 2.62 8.77
N HIS A 95 -2.12 1.47 8.10
CA HIS A 95 -1.90 0.18 8.76
C HIS A 95 -0.67 0.23 9.67
N PRO A 96 -0.73 -0.26 10.93
CA PRO A 96 0.41 -0.17 11.86
C PRO A 96 1.61 -1.01 11.44
N LYS A 97 1.41 -2.00 10.55
CA LYS A 97 2.49 -2.81 9.97
C LYS A 97 2.87 -2.26 8.60
N ILE A 98 4.13 -2.43 8.21
CA ILE A 98 4.61 -2.02 6.89
C ILE A 98 3.99 -2.93 5.82
N VAL A 99 3.46 -2.31 4.77
CA VAL A 99 2.85 -2.98 3.62
C VAL A 99 3.71 -2.78 2.38
N ILE A 100 4.13 -3.88 1.78
CA ILE A 100 4.94 -3.93 0.56
C ILE A 100 4.06 -4.45 -0.57
N ALA A 101 3.88 -3.69 -1.65
CA ALA A 101 3.26 -4.19 -2.86
C ALA A 101 4.31 -4.87 -3.75
N GLN A 102 4.05 -6.12 -4.14
CA GLN A 102 4.78 -6.86 -5.16
C GLN A 102 3.96 -6.86 -6.44
N VAL A 103 4.36 -6.02 -7.38
CA VAL A 103 3.64 -5.75 -8.63
C VAL A 103 4.33 -6.48 -9.77
N GLN A 104 3.94 -7.73 -10.00
CA GLN A 104 4.51 -8.60 -11.02
C GLN A 104 4.03 -8.31 -12.46
N GLY A 105 3.10 -7.38 -12.62
CA GLY A 105 2.51 -7.00 -13.90
C GLY A 105 1.75 -5.67 -13.80
N HIS A 106 0.89 -5.39 -14.77
CA HIS A 106 0.21 -4.10 -14.85
C HIS A 106 -0.63 -3.77 -13.60
N ALA A 107 -0.56 -2.52 -13.17
CA ALA A 107 -1.37 -1.94 -12.11
C ALA A 107 -2.09 -0.69 -12.65
N ILE A 108 -3.39 -0.78 -12.93
CA ILE A 108 -4.15 0.23 -13.66
C ILE A 108 -5.31 0.74 -12.81
N ALA A 109 -5.62 2.03 -12.94
CA ALA A 109 -6.76 2.69 -12.28
C ALA A 109 -6.78 2.39 -10.76
N GLY A 110 -7.87 1.88 -10.21
CA GLY A 110 -7.94 1.44 -8.82
C GLY A 110 -6.86 0.43 -8.41
N GLY A 111 -6.35 -0.40 -9.35
CA GLY A 111 -5.23 -1.31 -9.12
C GLY A 111 -3.90 -0.56 -8.93
N CYS A 112 -3.68 0.51 -9.68
CA CYS A 112 -2.57 1.43 -9.44
C CYS A 112 -2.72 2.12 -8.08
N GLY A 113 -3.93 2.53 -7.73
CA GLY A 113 -4.25 3.09 -6.42
C GLY A 113 -3.93 2.13 -5.27
N LEU A 114 -4.25 0.85 -5.42
CA LEU A 114 -3.95 -0.18 -4.42
C LEU A 114 -2.43 -0.33 -4.19
N ALA A 115 -1.61 -0.28 -5.25
CA ALA A 115 -0.16 -0.24 -5.11
C ALA A 115 0.33 1.09 -4.48
N THR A 116 -0.27 2.22 -4.87
CA THR A 116 0.11 3.56 -4.40
C THR A 116 -0.04 3.74 -2.91
N VAL A 117 -1.04 3.15 -2.28
CA VAL A 117 -1.28 3.26 -0.83
C VAL A 117 -0.35 2.39 0.02
N CYS A 118 0.41 1.48 -0.59
CA CYS A 118 1.43 0.70 0.10
C CYS A 118 2.67 1.53 0.42
N ASP A 119 3.39 1.15 1.49
CA ASP A 119 4.59 1.85 1.94
C ASP A 119 5.74 1.71 0.94
N PHE A 120 5.94 0.50 0.43
CA PHE A 120 6.93 0.20 -0.59
C PHE A 120 6.28 -0.54 -1.76
N VAL A 121 6.77 -0.25 -2.97
CA VAL A 121 6.30 -0.90 -4.19
C VAL A 121 7.48 -1.41 -4.98
N PHE A 122 7.51 -2.72 -5.18
CA PHE A 122 8.43 -3.42 -6.08
C PHE A 122 7.67 -3.78 -7.35
N SER A 123 8.30 -3.60 -8.50
CA SER A 123 7.65 -3.90 -9.78
C SER A 123 8.61 -4.57 -10.76
N THR A 124 8.05 -5.27 -11.74
CA THR A 124 8.82 -5.78 -12.86
C THR A 124 8.96 -4.71 -13.97
N PRO A 125 10.01 -4.78 -14.82
CA PRO A 125 10.24 -3.79 -15.88
C PRO A 125 9.07 -3.66 -16.88
N GLU A 126 8.37 -4.77 -17.16
CA GLU A 126 7.27 -4.82 -18.12
C GLU A 126 5.98 -4.21 -17.61
N SER A 127 5.90 -3.95 -16.31
CA SER A 127 4.70 -3.41 -15.67
C SER A 127 4.39 -1.99 -16.16
N LYS A 128 3.10 -1.70 -16.27
CA LYS A 128 2.57 -0.37 -16.57
C LYS A 128 1.74 0.12 -15.41
N PHE A 129 1.82 1.42 -15.16
CA PHE A 129 1.10 2.12 -14.11
C PHE A 129 0.30 3.27 -14.72
N GLY A 130 -0.86 3.58 -14.19
CA GLY A 130 -1.62 4.75 -14.59
C GLY A 130 -3.08 4.72 -14.15
N TYR A 131 -3.71 5.87 -14.30
CA TYR A 131 -5.08 6.13 -13.89
C TYR A 131 -5.89 6.53 -15.12
N THR A 132 -6.61 5.58 -15.70
CA THR A 132 -7.26 5.73 -17.01
C THR A 132 -8.71 6.20 -16.92
N GLU A 133 -9.21 6.50 -15.74
CA GLU A 133 -10.60 6.83 -15.43
C GLU A 133 -11.14 7.98 -16.30
N VAL A 134 -10.34 9.03 -16.51
CA VAL A 134 -10.73 10.20 -17.33
C VAL A 134 -11.04 9.85 -18.79
N LYS A 135 -10.48 8.76 -19.32
CA LYS A 135 -10.74 8.31 -20.70
C LYS A 135 -12.14 7.74 -20.91
N ILE A 136 -12.82 7.38 -19.83
CA ILE A 136 -14.19 6.85 -19.85
C ILE A 136 -15.20 7.81 -19.19
N GLY A 137 -14.80 9.08 -18.95
CA GLY A 137 -15.65 10.06 -18.30
C GLY A 137 -15.83 9.87 -16.79
N PHE A 138 -14.96 9.05 -16.16
CA PHE A 138 -14.94 8.86 -14.72
C PHE A 138 -13.80 9.64 -14.08
N ILE A 139 -13.81 9.80 -12.75
CA ILE A 139 -12.76 10.52 -12.02
C ILE A 139 -11.96 9.58 -11.11
N PRO A 140 -10.63 9.70 -11.07
CA PRO A 140 -9.78 8.96 -10.13
C PRO A 140 -9.83 9.58 -8.73
N ALA A 141 -11.04 9.66 -8.12
CA ALA A 141 -11.29 10.50 -6.95
C ALA A 141 -10.49 10.08 -5.71
N ILE A 142 -10.67 8.84 -5.24
CA ILE A 142 -10.03 8.34 -4.00
C ILE A 142 -8.51 8.26 -4.18
N VAL A 143 -8.07 7.76 -5.32
CA VAL A 143 -6.63 7.55 -5.60
C VAL A 143 -5.87 8.87 -5.72
N SER A 144 -6.53 9.97 -6.16
CA SER A 144 -5.88 11.27 -6.30
C SER A 144 -5.30 11.79 -4.99
N ILE A 145 -5.98 11.56 -3.88
CA ILE A 145 -5.54 12.00 -2.55
C ILE A 145 -4.20 11.34 -2.19
N PHE A 146 -4.08 10.03 -2.41
CA PHE A 146 -2.85 9.29 -2.12
C PHE A 146 -1.74 9.58 -3.13
N CYS A 147 -2.08 9.81 -4.41
CA CYS A 147 -1.13 10.24 -5.43
C CYS A 147 -0.49 11.58 -5.06
N ILE A 148 -1.29 12.59 -4.71
CA ILE A 148 -0.79 13.92 -4.33
C ILE A 148 0.19 13.79 -3.15
N ARG A 149 -0.13 12.96 -2.16
CA ARG A 149 0.74 12.71 -1.00
C ARG A 149 2.04 12.00 -1.38
N LYS A 150 2.01 11.12 -2.37
CA LYS A 150 3.16 10.28 -2.73
C LYS A 150 4.09 10.94 -3.74
N ILE A 151 3.55 11.59 -4.77
CA ILE A 151 4.32 12.14 -5.90
C ILE A 151 4.15 13.64 -6.12
N GLY A 152 3.39 14.30 -5.24
CA GLY A 152 3.10 15.73 -5.34
C GLY A 152 2.10 16.08 -6.43
N GLU A 153 1.59 17.31 -6.38
CA GLU A 153 0.50 17.79 -7.25
C GLU A 153 0.87 17.77 -8.74
N GLY A 154 2.09 18.20 -9.10
CA GLY A 154 2.52 18.31 -10.49
C GLY A 154 2.50 16.96 -11.22
N GLN A 155 3.12 15.93 -10.66
CA GLN A 155 3.15 14.59 -11.25
C GLN A 155 1.76 13.93 -11.21
N THR A 156 0.99 14.18 -10.16
CA THR A 156 -0.39 13.71 -10.05
C THR A 156 -1.25 14.26 -11.18
N LYS A 157 -1.22 15.57 -11.43
CA LYS A 157 -1.96 16.21 -12.53
C LYS A 157 -1.58 15.60 -13.88
N GLN A 158 -0.29 15.38 -14.14
CA GLN A 158 0.16 14.76 -15.38
C GLN A 158 -0.46 13.39 -15.56
N LEU A 159 -0.36 12.49 -14.56
CA LEU A 159 -0.91 11.15 -14.64
C LEU A 159 -2.44 11.12 -14.77
N LEU A 160 -3.13 11.87 -13.91
CA LEU A 160 -4.58 11.78 -13.80
C LEU A 160 -5.31 12.49 -14.93
N PHE A 161 -4.77 13.60 -15.47
CA PHE A 161 -5.42 14.37 -16.55
C PHE A 161 -5.18 13.73 -17.91
N THR A 162 -4.00 13.14 -18.15
CA THR A 162 -3.71 12.47 -19.42
C THR A 162 -4.31 11.07 -19.48
N GLY A 163 -4.45 10.40 -18.34
CA GLY A 163 -4.83 8.99 -18.27
C GLY A 163 -3.83 8.07 -18.95
N GLU A 164 -2.60 8.52 -19.18
CA GLU A 164 -1.56 7.73 -19.84
C GLU A 164 -1.00 6.64 -18.94
N LEU A 165 -0.57 5.55 -19.56
CA LEU A 165 0.16 4.50 -18.89
C LEU A 165 1.66 4.78 -18.98
N ILE A 166 2.32 4.81 -17.84
CA ILE A 166 3.76 4.98 -17.73
C ILE A 166 4.46 3.64 -17.49
N SER A 167 5.73 3.54 -17.88
CA SER A 167 6.59 2.37 -17.58
C SER A 167 6.95 2.29 -16.10
N ALA A 168 7.43 1.14 -15.66
CA ALA A 168 7.95 0.95 -14.32
C ALA A 168 9.11 1.91 -14.00
N ASP A 169 10.02 2.12 -14.96
CA ASP A 169 11.13 3.07 -14.79
C ASP A 169 10.64 4.50 -14.60
N LYS A 170 9.65 4.94 -15.40
CA LYS A 170 9.06 6.28 -15.22
C LYS A 170 8.31 6.39 -13.89
N ALA A 171 7.61 5.33 -13.47
CA ALA A 171 6.94 5.29 -12.18
C ALA A 171 7.95 5.40 -11.01
N LYS A 172 9.13 4.78 -11.14
CA LYS A 172 10.23 4.91 -10.19
C LYS A 172 10.84 6.31 -10.20
N GLU A 173 11.08 6.88 -11.39
CA GLU A 173 11.63 8.24 -11.56
C GLU A 173 10.78 9.30 -10.83
N ILE A 174 9.44 9.18 -10.89
CA ILE A 174 8.52 10.10 -10.22
C ILE A 174 8.16 9.70 -8.79
N ASN A 175 8.83 8.70 -8.20
CA ASN A 175 8.60 8.16 -6.86
C ASN A 175 7.21 7.53 -6.63
N LEU A 176 6.50 7.14 -7.67
CA LEU A 176 5.26 6.37 -7.55
C LEU A 176 5.54 4.95 -7.05
N ILE A 177 6.67 4.36 -7.48
CA ILE A 177 7.18 3.08 -6.99
C ILE A 177 8.63 3.22 -6.51
N ASN A 178 9.13 2.23 -5.74
CA ASN A 178 10.46 2.29 -5.14
C ASN A 178 11.51 1.50 -5.92
N TYR A 179 11.16 0.31 -6.41
CA TYR A 179 12.11 -0.63 -6.99
C TYR A 179 11.56 -1.24 -8.29
N VAL A 180 12.45 -1.35 -9.28
CA VAL A 180 12.24 -2.15 -10.49
C VAL A 180 13.19 -3.33 -10.43
N VAL A 181 12.65 -4.54 -10.52
CA VAL A 181 13.37 -5.81 -10.32
C VAL A 181 12.92 -6.80 -11.39
N GLU A 182 13.87 -7.55 -11.95
CA GLU A 182 13.57 -8.58 -12.94
C GLU A 182 12.52 -9.59 -12.46
N LYS A 183 11.68 -10.05 -13.39
CA LYS A 183 10.49 -10.87 -13.08
C LYS A 183 10.85 -12.16 -12.33
N ASP A 184 11.96 -12.78 -12.65
CA ASP A 184 12.47 -14.01 -12.03
C ASP A 184 13.05 -13.78 -10.62
N LYS A 185 13.29 -12.53 -10.21
CA LYS A 185 13.91 -12.15 -8.92
C LYS A 185 12.96 -11.41 -7.98
N ILE A 186 11.82 -10.94 -8.46
CA ILE A 186 10.98 -10.03 -7.68
C ILE A 186 10.53 -10.63 -6.34
N GLU A 187 10.14 -11.90 -6.31
CA GLU A 187 9.74 -12.59 -5.07
C GLU A 187 10.89 -12.66 -4.07
N GLN A 188 12.08 -13.01 -4.55
CA GLN A 188 13.28 -13.12 -3.72
C GLN A 188 13.68 -11.76 -3.14
N GLU A 189 13.68 -10.72 -3.97
CA GLU A 189 14.08 -9.37 -3.56
C GLU A 189 13.07 -8.74 -2.57
N VAL A 190 11.77 -8.92 -2.81
CA VAL A 190 10.72 -8.47 -1.89
C VAL A 190 10.82 -9.19 -0.55
N LEU A 191 11.02 -10.51 -0.57
CA LEU A 191 11.19 -11.29 0.66
C LEU A 191 12.47 -10.90 1.41
N ALA A 192 13.59 -10.70 0.70
CA ALA A 192 14.84 -10.25 1.30
C ALA A 192 14.69 -8.88 1.98
N PHE A 193 13.98 -7.95 1.34
CA PHE A 193 13.68 -6.64 1.91
C PHE A 193 12.77 -6.75 3.14
N ALA A 194 11.69 -7.55 3.08
CA ALA A 194 10.81 -7.80 4.20
C ALA A 194 11.57 -8.41 5.40
N ASN A 195 12.38 -9.43 5.16
CA ASN A 195 13.20 -10.08 6.19
C ASN A 195 14.23 -9.12 6.81
N LYS A 196 14.84 -8.25 5.99
CA LYS A 196 15.72 -7.20 6.49
C LYS A 196 14.99 -6.30 7.49
N LEU A 197 13.79 -5.82 7.17
CA LEU A 197 12.97 -5.03 8.09
C LEU A 197 12.56 -5.84 9.34
N CYS A 198 12.24 -7.11 9.18
CA CYS A 198 11.91 -7.98 10.31
C CYS A 198 13.05 -8.10 11.34
N ILE A 199 14.31 -8.09 10.87
CA ILE A 199 15.48 -8.30 11.71
C ILE A 199 16.08 -6.98 12.22
N SER A 200 16.12 -5.94 11.37
CA SER A 200 16.90 -4.73 11.63
C SER A 200 16.12 -3.57 12.27
N ALA A 201 14.79 -3.62 12.30
CA ALA A 201 13.97 -2.52 12.78
C ALA A 201 12.97 -2.97 13.86
N SER A 202 12.77 -2.16 14.89
CA SER A 202 11.77 -2.40 15.92
C SER A 202 10.36 -2.33 15.34
N THR A 203 9.48 -3.28 15.75
CA THR A 203 8.07 -3.28 15.35
C THR A 203 7.34 -2.02 15.82
N GLN A 204 7.55 -1.63 17.07
CA GLN A 204 6.94 -0.42 17.64
C GLN A 204 7.42 0.85 16.94
N SER A 205 8.73 0.95 16.66
CA SER A 205 9.30 2.13 15.98
C SER A 205 8.80 2.26 14.54
N LEU A 206 8.65 1.15 13.79
CA LEU A 206 8.07 1.19 12.45
C LEU A 206 6.62 1.68 12.48
N ALA A 207 5.80 1.15 13.40
CA ALA A 207 4.41 1.55 13.55
C ALA A 207 4.28 3.04 13.91
N LEU A 208 5.01 3.51 14.93
CA LEU A 208 4.99 4.91 15.37
C LEU A 208 5.51 5.86 14.28
N THR A 209 6.54 5.47 13.54
CA THR A 209 7.07 6.28 12.43
C THR A 209 6.04 6.40 11.30
N LYS A 210 5.38 5.31 10.92
CA LYS A 210 4.32 5.34 9.91
C LYS A 210 3.14 6.20 10.38
N GLN A 211 2.69 6.03 11.63
CA GLN A 211 1.65 6.84 12.22
C GLN A 211 2.00 8.34 12.20
N LEU A 212 3.22 8.69 12.59
CA LEU A 212 3.69 10.08 12.53
C LEU A 212 3.60 10.63 11.09
N ILE A 213 4.20 9.92 10.11
CA ILE A 213 4.20 10.36 8.71
C ILE A 213 2.78 10.54 8.17
N THR A 214 1.85 9.64 8.50
CA THR A 214 0.47 9.71 7.99
C THR A 214 -0.32 10.86 8.62
N ASN A 215 -0.09 11.18 9.89
CA ASN A 215 -0.90 12.15 10.63
C ASN A 215 -0.44 13.61 10.41
N VAL A 216 0.86 13.85 10.17
CA VAL A 216 1.38 15.22 10.07
C VAL A 216 1.14 15.90 8.73
N GLN A 217 0.67 15.18 7.71
CA GLN A 217 0.57 15.72 6.35
C GLN A 217 -0.55 16.76 6.16
N ASP A 218 -1.53 16.79 7.03
CA ASP A 218 -2.75 17.60 6.89
C ASP A 218 -2.89 18.70 7.96
N ILE A 219 -1.88 18.84 8.83
CA ILE A 219 -1.92 19.79 9.94
C ILE A 219 -0.86 20.88 9.77
N PRO A 220 -1.07 22.08 10.32
CA PRO A 220 -0.08 23.16 10.29
C PRO A 220 1.27 22.74 10.87
N LEU A 221 2.36 23.32 10.36
CA LEU A 221 3.72 22.94 10.78
C LEU A 221 3.94 22.99 12.29
N ALA A 222 3.41 23.99 12.98
CA ALA A 222 3.55 24.11 14.45
C ALA A 222 2.89 22.92 15.17
N GLU A 223 1.64 22.58 14.80
CA GLU A 223 0.92 21.43 15.33
C GLU A 223 1.59 20.10 14.99
N ALA A 224 2.16 19.99 13.77
CA ALA A 224 2.92 18.82 13.34
C ALA A 224 4.17 18.61 14.20
N LEU A 225 4.88 19.70 14.55
CA LEU A 225 6.06 19.66 15.42
C LEU A 225 5.69 19.31 16.86
N ASP A 226 4.60 19.84 17.38
CA ASP A 226 4.09 19.50 18.72
C ASP A 226 3.70 18.01 18.78
N TYR A 227 2.95 17.52 17.80
CA TYR A 227 2.63 16.10 17.69
C TYR A 227 3.87 15.22 17.56
N ALA A 228 4.85 15.63 16.76
CA ALA A 228 6.13 14.90 16.64
C ALA A 228 6.90 14.85 17.95
N ALA A 229 6.89 15.92 18.74
CA ALA A 229 7.53 15.96 20.05
C ALA A 229 6.85 15.00 21.04
N GLU A 230 5.52 14.95 21.07
CA GLU A 230 4.75 14.00 21.87
C GLU A 230 5.03 12.55 21.46
N MET A 231 5.02 12.25 20.15
CA MET A 231 5.34 10.92 19.62
C MET A 231 6.79 10.51 19.97
N ASN A 232 7.74 11.45 19.92
CA ASN A 232 9.13 11.20 20.31
C ASN A 232 9.24 10.87 21.80
N ALA A 233 8.54 11.62 22.66
CA ALA A 233 8.49 11.35 24.11
C ALA A 233 7.86 9.98 24.40
N HIS A 234 6.76 9.66 23.71
CA HIS A 234 6.11 8.35 23.80
C HIS A 234 7.05 7.22 23.37
N ALA A 235 7.72 7.36 22.22
CA ALA A 235 8.65 6.35 21.72
C ALA A 235 9.76 6.00 22.73
N ARG A 236 10.28 7.01 23.47
CA ARG A 236 11.29 6.79 24.50
C ARG A 236 10.82 5.92 25.67
N SER A 237 9.51 5.88 25.93
CA SER A 237 8.92 5.06 27.00
C SER A 237 8.72 3.59 26.59
N THR A 238 8.80 3.27 25.29
CA THR A 238 8.56 1.92 24.78
C THR A 238 9.68 0.95 25.16
N GLU A 239 9.31 -0.34 25.30
CA GLU A 239 10.28 -1.38 25.64
C GLU A 239 11.30 -1.58 24.50
N ASP A 240 10.88 -1.47 23.23
CA ASP A 240 11.78 -1.57 22.09
C ASP A 240 12.82 -0.44 22.11
N CYS A 241 12.43 0.80 22.44
CA CYS A 241 13.38 1.91 22.54
C CYS A 241 14.41 1.69 23.64
N LYS A 242 13.97 1.26 24.83
CA LYS A 242 14.87 0.95 25.96
C LYS A 242 15.87 -0.13 25.58
N LYS A 243 15.40 -1.27 25.03
CA LYS A 243 16.26 -2.37 24.56
C LYS A 243 17.26 -1.91 23.47
N GLY A 244 16.77 -1.11 22.51
CA GLY A 244 17.60 -0.60 21.43
C GLY A 244 18.74 0.30 21.94
N ILE A 245 18.43 1.24 22.85
CA ILE A 245 19.41 2.13 23.46
C ILE A 245 20.43 1.33 24.30
N GLU A 246 19.98 0.37 25.11
CA GLU A 246 20.87 -0.48 25.89
C GLU A 246 21.82 -1.29 25.01
N ALA A 247 21.30 -1.92 23.96
CA ALA A 247 22.12 -2.65 23.01
C ALA A 247 23.16 -1.75 22.30
N PHE A 248 22.74 -0.55 21.89
CA PHE A 248 23.63 0.42 21.25
C PHE A 248 24.78 0.88 22.17
N LEU A 249 24.46 1.23 23.44
CA LEU A 249 25.45 1.66 24.42
C LEU A 249 26.46 0.54 24.74
N ASN A 250 25.97 -0.70 24.80
CA ASN A 250 26.81 -1.88 25.08
C ASN A 250 27.49 -2.45 23.81
N LYS A 251 27.32 -1.81 22.65
CA LYS A 251 27.84 -2.29 21.35
C LYS A 251 27.40 -3.71 20.99
N ASN A 252 26.21 -4.10 21.45
CA ASN A 252 25.59 -5.38 21.16
C ASN A 252 24.75 -5.31 19.89
N GLN A 253 24.75 -6.37 19.09
CA GLN A 253 23.80 -6.51 18.01
C GLN A 253 22.42 -6.91 18.56
N ILE A 254 21.37 -6.20 18.16
CA ILE A 254 19.99 -6.55 18.45
C ILE A 254 19.31 -7.09 17.19
N LYS A 255 18.55 -8.16 17.35
CA LYS A 255 17.61 -8.66 16.34
C LYS A 255 16.21 -8.43 16.88
N TRP A 256 15.39 -7.78 16.09
CA TRP A 256 14.03 -7.38 16.46
C TRP A 256 12.99 -8.45 16.14
#